data_24845b81a20a4f5e62056c2ca1deb10a
#
_entry.id   24845b81a20a4f5e62056c2ca1deb10a
#
_cell.length_a   1.000
_cell.length_b   1.000
_cell.length_c   1.000
_cell.angle_alpha   90.00
_cell.angle_beta   90.00
_cell.angle_gamma   90.00
#
_symmetry.space_group_name_H-M   'P 1'
#
loop_
_entity.id
_entity.type
_entity.pdbx_description
1 polymer ?
#
loop_
_entity_poly.entity_id
_entity_poly.type
_entity_poly.pdbx_seq_one_letter_code
_entity_poly.pdbx_strand_id
1 'polypeptide(L)'
;MNGIIIALFEMVIVFKLEGRRPYLRLMTYGSIIMAISFFMLNLPFLHGFVVAILSMVLITIAEMVAMPFMNSYYISRSTEGNRGRYAAYYTMAWSAAQVIGSTSGTQISYAIGFNNLWWIIGGICLVNALGYQWLFTKK
;
A
#
# COMPACT_ATOMS: atom_id res chain seq x y z
N MET A 1 -11.58 13.42 -1.09
CA MET A 1 -10.49 13.97 -1.93
C MET A 1 -9.63 12.89 -2.57
N ASN A 2 -9.26 11.84 -1.85
CA ASN A 2 -8.43 10.73 -2.35
C ASN A 2 -9.00 10.11 -3.65
N GLY A 3 -10.27 9.71 -3.67
CA GLY A 3 -10.88 9.05 -4.83
C GLY A 3 -10.88 9.87 -6.13
N ILE A 4 -10.97 11.19 -6.06
CA ILE A 4 -10.92 12.05 -7.26
C ILE A 4 -9.51 12.08 -7.84
N ILE A 5 -8.50 12.17 -6.99
CA ILE A 5 -7.09 12.15 -7.40
C ILE A 5 -6.76 10.80 -8.06
N ILE A 6 -7.21 9.70 -7.45
CA ILE A 6 -7.05 8.36 -8.01
C ILE A 6 -7.71 8.29 -9.38
N ALA A 7 -8.99 8.65 -9.51
CA ALA A 7 -9.73 8.55 -10.76
C ALA A 7 -9.08 9.34 -11.93
N LEU A 8 -8.46 10.50 -11.62
CA LEU A 8 -7.84 11.35 -12.65
C LEU A 8 -6.43 10.91 -13.04
N PHE A 9 -5.64 10.43 -12.09
CA PHE A 9 -4.21 10.20 -12.29
C PHE A 9 -3.80 8.74 -12.37
N GLU A 10 -4.59 7.81 -11.82
CA GLU A 10 -4.25 6.38 -11.79
C GLU A 10 -4.02 5.81 -13.19
N MET A 11 -4.94 6.09 -14.13
CA MET A 11 -4.83 5.61 -15.51
C MET A 11 -3.55 6.12 -16.20
N VAL A 12 -3.17 7.38 -15.94
CA VAL A 12 -1.95 7.97 -16.52
C VAL A 12 -0.70 7.31 -15.92
N ILE A 13 -0.70 7.06 -14.61
CA ILE A 13 0.43 6.42 -13.91
C ILE A 13 0.56 4.97 -14.36
N VAL A 14 -0.53 4.24 -14.41
CA VAL A 14 -0.55 2.84 -14.87
C VAL A 14 -0.03 2.76 -16.30
N PHE A 15 -0.57 3.57 -17.23
CA PHE A 15 -0.14 3.58 -18.62
C PHE A 15 1.36 3.90 -18.80
N LYS A 16 1.92 4.79 -17.99
CA LYS A 16 3.36 5.13 -18.05
C LYS A 16 4.27 4.07 -17.44
N LEU A 17 3.81 3.34 -16.45
CA LEU A 17 4.64 2.40 -15.68
C LEU A 17 4.44 0.95 -16.12
N GLU A 18 3.27 0.61 -16.66
CA GLU A 18 2.97 -0.74 -17.14
C GLU A 18 3.92 -1.15 -18.27
N GLY A 19 4.48 -2.36 -18.14
CA GLY A 19 5.46 -2.91 -19.10
C GLY A 19 6.87 -2.32 -19.02
N ARG A 20 7.09 -1.19 -18.34
CA ARG A 20 8.42 -0.55 -18.23
C ARG A 20 9.22 -0.99 -16.99
N ARG A 21 8.54 -1.39 -15.94
CA ARG A 21 9.14 -1.83 -14.68
C ARG A 21 8.50 -3.12 -14.19
N PRO A 22 9.27 -4.00 -13.54
CA PRO A 22 8.71 -5.21 -12.95
C PRO A 22 7.72 -4.85 -11.83
N TYR A 23 6.56 -5.51 -11.81
CA TYR A 23 5.46 -5.25 -10.88
C TYR A 23 5.92 -5.24 -9.41
N LEU A 24 6.77 -6.19 -9.01
CA LEU A 24 7.29 -6.27 -7.64
C LEU A 24 8.07 -5.01 -7.22
N ARG A 25 8.82 -4.38 -8.13
CA ARG A 25 9.51 -3.11 -7.82
C ARG A 25 8.53 -1.97 -7.58
N LEU A 26 7.48 -1.88 -8.39
CA LEU A 26 6.46 -0.84 -8.22
C LEU A 26 5.72 -1.02 -6.89
N MET A 27 5.37 -2.26 -6.54
CA MET A 27 4.79 -2.59 -5.24
C MET A 27 5.72 -2.25 -4.08
N THR A 28 7.03 -2.50 -4.22
CA THR A 28 8.05 -2.11 -3.21
C THR A 28 8.08 -0.60 -3.04
N TYR A 29 8.12 0.18 -4.13
CA TYR A 29 8.12 1.65 -4.05
C TYR A 29 6.85 2.18 -3.42
N GLY A 30 5.68 1.67 -3.79
CA GLY A 30 4.42 2.03 -3.16
C GLY A 30 4.42 1.77 -1.65
N SER A 31 4.90 0.60 -1.22
CA SER A 31 5.00 0.27 0.21
C SER A 31 5.98 1.16 0.97
N ILE A 32 7.10 1.57 0.36
CA ILE A 32 8.06 2.50 0.97
C ILE A 32 7.45 3.89 1.10
N ILE A 33 6.78 4.41 0.07
CA ILE A 33 6.11 5.71 0.12
C ILE A 33 5.05 5.71 1.21
N MET A 34 4.29 4.63 1.34
CA MET A 34 3.29 4.46 2.39
C MET A 34 3.91 4.45 3.78
N ALA A 35 5.03 3.76 3.98
CA ALA A 35 5.76 3.78 5.25
C ALA A 35 6.24 5.19 5.63
N ILE A 36 6.81 5.93 4.67
CA ILE A 36 7.24 7.31 4.87
C ILE A 36 6.06 8.20 5.28
N SER A 37 4.91 8.03 4.63
CA SER A 37 3.70 8.78 4.97
C SER A 37 3.25 8.58 6.41
N PHE A 38 3.25 7.33 6.90
CA PHE A 38 2.88 7.03 8.29
C PHE A 38 3.93 7.55 9.30
N PHE A 39 5.22 7.44 9.00
CA PHE A 39 6.25 8.00 9.86
C PHE A 39 6.18 9.53 9.93
N MET A 40 5.80 10.18 8.84
CA MET A 40 5.65 11.65 8.79
C MET A 40 4.55 12.15 9.73
N LEU A 41 3.51 11.35 10.02
CA LEU A 41 2.46 11.70 10.98
C LEU A 41 2.98 11.89 12.42
N ASN A 42 4.14 11.34 12.75
CA ASN A 42 4.77 11.48 14.05
C ASN A 42 5.79 12.63 14.14
N LEU A 43 5.97 13.43 13.09
CA LEU A 43 6.93 14.53 13.10
C LEU A 43 6.36 15.76 13.84
N PRO A 44 7.01 16.23 14.92
CA PRO A 44 6.51 17.33 15.74
C PRO A 44 6.74 18.72 15.13
N PHE A 45 7.43 18.82 14.00
CA PHE A 45 7.95 20.09 13.46
C PHE A 45 7.00 20.84 12.53
N LEU A 46 5.91 20.23 12.08
CA LEU A 46 4.93 20.85 11.17
C LEU A 46 3.56 20.98 11.86
N HIS A 47 2.79 22.01 11.47
CA HIS A 47 1.40 22.12 11.90
C HIS A 47 0.61 20.87 11.49
N GLY A 48 -0.14 20.28 12.44
CA GLY A 48 -0.83 19.00 12.23
C GLY A 48 -1.69 18.93 10.97
N PHE A 49 -2.30 20.06 10.57
CA PHE A 49 -3.10 20.14 9.35
C PHE A 49 -2.25 19.93 8.07
N VAL A 50 -1.06 20.55 8.01
CA VAL A 50 -0.15 20.40 6.86
C VAL A 50 0.36 18.98 6.75
N VAL A 51 0.76 18.38 7.88
CA VAL A 51 1.19 16.98 7.94
C VAL A 51 0.08 16.04 7.47
N ALA A 52 -1.15 16.27 7.91
CA ALA A 52 -2.29 15.43 7.51
C ALA A 52 -2.53 15.49 5.99
N ILE A 53 -2.47 16.68 5.38
CA ILE A 53 -2.64 16.83 3.92
C ILE A 53 -1.49 16.15 3.17
N LEU A 54 -0.25 16.39 3.58
CA LEU A 54 0.92 15.80 2.93
C LEU A 54 0.90 14.27 3.04
N SER A 55 0.60 13.73 4.22
CA SER A 55 0.46 12.29 4.42
C SER A 55 -0.64 11.70 3.54
N MET A 56 -1.80 12.36 3.46
CA MET A 56 -2.89 11.93 2.58
C MET A 56 -2.48 11.88 1.11
N VAL A 57 -1.76 12.90 0.62
CA VAL A 57 -1.25 12.93 -0.76
C VAL A 57 -0.26 11.79 -0.99
N LEU A 58 0.67 11.56 -0.06
CA LEU A 58 1.65 10.48 -0.16
C LEU A 58 0.98 9.09 -0.13
N ILE A 59 -0.02 8.87 0.73
CA ILE A 59 -0.80 7.64 0.77
C ILE A 59 -1.49 7.43 -0.57
N THR A 60 -2.14 8.46 -1.12
CA THR A 60 -2.79 8.38 -2.42
C THR A 60 -1.83 7.99 -3.54
N ILE A 61 -0.64 8.59 -3.57
CA ILE A 61 0.39 8.24 -4.56
C ILE A 61 0.86 6.79 -4.36
N ALA A 62 1.06 6.35 -3.11
CA ALA A 62 1.45 5.00 -2.79
C ALA A 62 0.40 3.97 -3.26
N GLU A 63 -0.87 4.25 -3.04
CA GLU A 63 -2.00 3.43 -3.50
C GLU A 63 -2.04 3.33 -5.03
N MET A 64 -1.93 4.46 -5.74
CA MET A 64 -1.92 4.49 -7.22
C MET A 64 -0.72 3.72 -7.82
N VAL A 65 0.40 3.65 -7.09
CA VAL A 65 1.59 2.92 -7.55
C VAL A 65 1.56 1.45 -7.12
N ALA A 66 0.90 1.09 -6.01
CA ALA A 66 0.90 -0.29 -5.51
C ALA A 66 -0.31 -1.11 -5.99
N MET A 67 -1.53 -0.59 -5.83
CA MET A 67 -2.75 -1.38 -6.00
C MET A 67 -2.96 -1.93 -7.42
N PRO A 68 -2.83 -1.15 -8.51
CA PRO A 68 -3.02 -1.68 -9.86
C PRO A 68 -2.02 -2.78 -10.18
N PHE A 69 -0.78 -2.64 -9.73
CA PHE A 69 0.27 -3.61 -9.99
C PHE A 69 0.17 -4.87 -9.14
N MET A 70 -0.47 -4.83 -7.97
CA MET A 70 -0.85 -6.02 -7.21
C MET A 70 -1.84 -6.87 -8.02
N ASN A 71 -2.85 -6.25 -8.63
CA ASN A 71 -3.80 -6.92 -9.50
C ASN A 71 -3.10 -7.51 -10.74
N SER A 72 -2.29 -6.73 -11.43
CA SER A 72 -1.54 -7.19 -12.60
C SER A 72 -0.59 -8.34 -12.25
N TYR A 73 0.02 -8.31 -11.07
CA TYR A 73 0.94 -9.35 -10.61
C TYR A 73 0.26 -10.70 -10.42
N TYR A 74 -0.87 -10.79 -9.71
CA TYR A 74 -1.54 -12.08 -9.54
C TYR A 74 -2.12 -12.61 -10.86
N ILE A 75 -2.60 -11.72 -11.73
CA ILE A 75 -3.08 -12.10 -13.06
C ILE A 75 -1.93 -12.68 -13.89
N SER A 76 -0.75 -12.05 -13.87
CA SER A 76 0.44 -12.52 -14.60
C SER A 76 0.97 -13.88 -14.12
N ARG A 77 0.59 -14.29 -12.91
CA ARG A 77 0.96 -15.60 -12.31
C ARG A 77 -0.12 -16.66 -12.50
N SER A 78 -1.29 -16.28 -12.96
CA SER A 78 -2.41 -17.19 -13.19
C SER A 78 -2.42 -17.66 -14.67
N THR A 79 -2.99 -18.85 -14.88
CA THR A 79 -3.38 -19.36 -16.21
C THR A 79 -4.89 -19.23 -16.38
N GLU A 80 -5.40 -19.40 -17.60
CA GLU A 80 -6.86 -19.32 -17.83
C GLU A 80 -7.65 -20.26 -16.93
N GLY A 81 -7.15 -21.47 -16.70
CA GLY A 81 -7.84 -22.47 -15.87
C GLY A 81 -7.81 -22.23 -14.36
N ASN A 82 -6.90 -21.38 -13.85
CA ASN A 82 -6.75 -21.12 -12.41
C ASN A 82 -6.91 -19.67 -11.99
N ARG A 83 -7.20 -18.76 -12.94
CA ARG A 83 -7.35 -17.32 -12.69
C ARG A 83 -8.37 -17.00 -11.61
N GLY A 84 -9.52 -17.68 -11.61
CA GLY A 84 -10.54 -17.51 -10.57
C GLY A 84 -10.05 -17.88 -9.17
N ARG A 85 -9.20 -18.91 -9.06
CA ARG A 85 -8.61 -19.34 -7.79
C ARG A 85 -7.63 -18.30 -7.25
N TYR A 86 -6.77 -17.72 -8.08
CA TYR A 86 -5.87 -16.64 -7.69
C TYR A 86 -6.62 -15.37 -7.30
N ALA A 87 -7.67 -15.01 -8.05
CA ALA A 87 -8.54 -13.89 -7.70
C ALA A 87 -9.24 -14.10 -6.36
N ALA A 88 -9.72 -15.31 -6.08
CA ALA A 88 -10.33 -15.65 -4.80
C ALA A 88 -9.35 -15.50 -3.64
N TYR A 89 -8.12 -16.02 -3.77
CA TYR A 89 -7.09 -15.84 -2.73
C TYR A 89 -6.74 -14.37 -2.50
N TYR A 90 -6.62 -13.57 -3.55
CA TYR A 90 -6.38 -12.13 -3.44
C TYR A 90 -7.52 -11.42 -2.70
N THR A 91 -8.77 -11.70 -3.06
CA THR A 91 -9.95 -11.10 -2.42
C THR A 91 -10.08 -11.53 -0.96
N MET A 92 -9.82 -12.81 -0.65
CA MET A 92 -9.83 -13.30 0.73
C MET A 92 -8.75 -12.62 1.58
N ALA A 93 -7.52 -12.49 1.06
CA ALA A 93 -6.45 -11.80 1.75
C ALA A 93 -6.78 -10.32 1.99
N TRP A 94 -7.38 -9.65 1.00
CA TRP A 94 -7.84 -8.27 1.12
C TRP A 94 -8.92 -8.12 2.19
N SER A 95 -9.95 -8.98 2.17
CA SER A 95 -11.03 -8.96 3.15
C SER A 95 -10.53 -9.24 4.57
N ALA A 96 -9.63 -10.20 4.72
CA ALA A 96 -9.01 -10.50 6.01
C ALA A 96 -8.19 -9.30 6.53
N ALA A 97 -7.41 -8.65 5.66
CA ALA A 97 -6.65 -7.46 6.01
C ALA A 97 -7.55 -6.29 6.46
N GLN A 98 -8.70 -6.09 5.81
CA GLN A 98 -9.68 -5.07 6.19
C GLN A 98 -10.25 -5.32 7.59
N VAL A 99 -10.68 -6.55 7.88
CA VAL A 99 -11.28 -6.90 9.18
C VAL A 99 -10.22 -6.85 10.29
N ILE A 100 -9.07 -7.49 10.10
CA ILE A 100 -8.01 -7.54 11.10
C ILE A 100 -7.43 -6.13 11.30
N GLY A 101 -7.16 -5.40 10.22
CA GLY A 101 -6.56 -4.07 10.27
C GLY A 101 -7.44 -3.05 10.99
N SER A 102 -8.73 -3.00 10.69
CA SER A 102 -9.64 -2.06 11.35
C SER A 102 -9.82 -2.38 12.84
N THR A 103 -9.98 -3.65 13.19
CA THR A 103 -10.18 -4.08 14.57
C THR A 103 -8.91 -3.89 15.41
N SER A 104 -7.77 -4.38 14.92
CA SER A 104 -6.50 -4.26 15.64
C SER A 104 -6.01 -2.81 15.70
N GLY A 105 -6.17 -2.04 14.64
CA GLY A 105 -5.81 -0.63 14.61
C GLY A 105 -6.56 0.18 15.65
N THR A 106 -7.86 -0.04 15.78
CA THR A 106 -8.69 0.62 16.81
C THR A 106 -8.22 0.23 18.23
N GLN A 107 -8.03 -1.07 18.50
CA GLN A 107 -7.58 -1.54 19.82
C GLN A 107 -6.19 -1.00 20.17
N ILE A 108 -5.25 -1.00 19.23
CA ILE A 108 -3.90 -0.47 19.45
C ILE A 108 -3.95 1.04 19.73
N SER A 109 -4.76 1.80 18.99
CA SER A 109 -4.89 3.24 19.22
C SER A 109 -5.44 3.57 20.60
N TYR A 110 -6.38 2.78 21.11
CA TYR A 110 -6.90 2.93 22.49
C TYR A 110 -5.88 2.52 23.55
N ALA A 111 -5.11 1.46 23.31
CA ALA A 111 -4.20 0.92 24.32
C ALA A 111 -2.90 1.71 24.47
N ILE A 112 -2.30 2.15 23.35
CA ILE A 112 -0.96 2.76 23.34
C ILE A 112 -0.89 4.10 22.59
N GLY A 113 -2.01 4.61 22.10
CA GLY A 113 -2.12 5.90 21.44
C GLY A 113 -1.78 5.89 19.94
N PHE A 114 -2.19 6.96 19.26
CA PHE A 114 -2.03 7.10 17.81
C PHE A 114 -0.57 7.19 17.35
N ASN A 115 0.30 7.82 18.14
CA ASN A 115 1.72 7.93 17.77
C ASN A 115 2.38 6.56 17.61
N ASN A 116 2.13 5.66 18.55
CA ASN A 116 2.67 4.30 18.50
C ASN A 116 2.02 3.49 17.37
N LEU A 117 0.72 3.71 17.11
CA LEU A 117 0.03 3.09 15.99
C LEU A 117 0.69 3.43 14.65
N TRP A 118 1.03 4.70 14.41
CA TRP A 118 1.69 5.12 13.17
C TRP A 118 3.07 4.50 12.99
N TRP A 119 3.84 4.36 14.07
CA TRP A 119 5.12 3.64 14.04
C TRP A 119 4.95 2.17 13.68
N ILE A 120 3.95 1.50 14.24
CA ILE A 120 3.65 0.09 13.95
C ILE A 120 3.24 -0.09 12.50
N ILE A 121 2.30 0.73 12.00
CA ILE A 121 1.83 0.63 10.61
C ILE A 121 2.98 0.92 9.63
N GLY A 122 3.77 1.97 9.87
CA GLY A 122 4.95 2.26 9.07
C GLY A 122 5.95 1.11 9.05
N GLY A 123 6.19 0.46 10.20
CA GLY A 123 7.03 -0.73 10.31
C GLY A 123 6.50 -1.91 9.50
N ILE A 124 5.19 -2.18 9.56
CA ILE A 124 4.54 -3.22 8.75
C ILE A 124 4.71 -2.94 7.25
N CYS A 125 4.56 -1.69 6.82
CA CYS A 125 4.78 -1.29 5.43
C CYS A 125 6.23 -1.53 4.98
N LEU A 126 7.23 -1.30 5.84
CA LEU A 126 8.64 -1.60 5.53
C LEU A 126 8.88 -3.11 5.43
N VAL A 127 8.34 -3.91 6.33
CA VAL A 127 8.44 -5.37 6.27
C VAL A 127 7.81 -5.89 4.97
N ASN A 128 6.67 -5.34 4.57
CA ASN A 128 6.01 -5.66 3.31
C ASN A 128 6.88 -5.30 2.10
N ALA A 129 7.51 -4.11 2.10
CA ALA A 129 8.44 -3.69 1.05
C ALA A 129 9.65 -4.64 0.94
N LEU A 130 10.23 -5.05 2.06
CA LEU A 130 11.32 -6.04 2.09
C LEU A 130 10.86 -7.40 1.56
N GLY A 131 9.64 -7.83 1.88
CA GLY A 131 9.04 -9.04 1.35
C GLY A 131 8.94 -9.02 -0.18
N TYR A 132 8.48 -7.94 -0.77
CA TYR A 132 8.43 -7.78 -2.23
C TYR A 132 9.83 -7.75 -2.86
N GLN A 133 10.79 -7.09 -2.22
CA GLN A 133 12.16 -7.08 -2.70
C GLN A 133 12.81 -8.45 -2.64
N TRP A 134 12.59 -9.20 -1.58
CA TRP A 134 13.08 -10.57 -1.46
C TRP A 134 12.48 -11.50 -2.54
N LEU A 135 11.19 -11.38 -2.80
CA LEU A 135 10.53 -12.10 -3.90
C LEU A 135 11.09 -11.70 -5.28
N PHE A 136 11.51 -10.46 -5.43
CA PHE A 136 12.12 -9.98 -6.67
C PHE A 136 13.52 -10.57 -6.88
N THR A 137 14.33 -10.70 -5.84
CA THR A 137 15.71 -11.22 -5.92
C THR A 137 15.78 -12.73 -6.10
N LYS A 138 14.72 -13.47 -5.71
CA LYS A 138 14.62 -14.91 -5.90
C LYS A 138 14.17 -15.36 -7.31
N LYS A 139 13.88 -14.42 -8.17
CA LYS A 139 13.40 -14.63 -9.54
C LYS A 139 14.51 -14.45 -10.56
#